data_f97174fadf42e3c637efea278f217a96
#
_entry.id   f97174fadf42e3c637efea278f217a96
#
_cell.length_a   1.000
_cell.length_b   1.000
_cell.length_c   1.000
_cell.angle_alpha   90.00
_cell.angle_beta   90.00
_cell.angle_gamma   90.00
#
_symmetry.space_group_name_H-M   'P 1'
#
loop_
_entity.id
_entity.type
_entity.pdbx_description
1 polymer ?
#
loop_
_entity_poly.entity_id
_entity_poly.type
_entity_poly.pdbx_seq_one_letter_code
_entity_poly.pdbx_strand_id
1 'polypeptide(L)'
;MNESIAAMNNSTEPSLYTHFDHIKPPIGKDGTPNEFYEAIRDEAVQANRPIGWSEEHGGFWMATGYPEVMEVMRNTDAFSNDAVTFPRYGTTERLMLAGQDDPEHKRARLLVNEPFSPGRVMDFTKMLRENVNALIDGFIESGRADAAKIIGDPIPAILTAIVLGLPAEHGPRFFKWTWAMSHEYFTDPESAAPKIKEMYDYFEDVIEERRRNPGGDVLSRVVQAKIDGDHLNHEELIGFCTVLLLGGIDNTSKLISTSLWRLAWDIELRHRLTRDRKIIPTAIDEFLRYYSPASVGRLIKHDVTVCGVPMKEGQYLMLMAPIANRDPRIFPYPDTFIADRSPNKHLGLGAAVHRCLGAHVLRVESKIVLEEFLTRIPEFELDRTKQPRWTSGQLGGMGSVPIVFEPGERLSAEPPNAGVRTWLEHAMA
;
A
#
# COMPACT_ATOMS: atom_id res chain seq x y z
N MET A 1 1.55 -21.09 -28.85
CA MET A 1 1.26 -20.40 -27.57
C MET A 1 -0.17 -20.67 -27.06
N ASN A 2 -1.16 -20.81 -27.97
CA ASN A 2 -2.57 -21.04 -27.56
C ASN A 2 -2.93 -22.49 -27.15
N GLU A 3 -2.23 -23.52 -27.61
CA GLU A 3 -2.62 -24.92 -27.34
C GLU A 3 -2.36 -25.38 -25.88
N SER A 4 -1.33 -24.89 -25.22
CA SER A 4 -1.03 -25.27 -23.82
C SER A 4 -1.98 -24.62 -22.80
N ILE A 5 -2.50 -23.43 -23.12
CA ILE A 5 -3.45 -22.69 -22.27
C ILE A 5 -4.87 -23.25 -22.46
N ALA A 6 -5.24 -23.62 -23.70
CA ALA A 6 -6.54 -24.22 -24.02
C ALA A 6 -6.74 -25.60 -23.38
N ALA A 7 -5.68 -26.38 -23.18
CA ALA A 7 -5.77 -27.71 -22.55
C ALA A 7 -6.06 -27.65 -21.03
N MET A 8 -5.92 -26.50 -20.38
CA MET A 8 -6.20 -26.30 -18.96
C MET A 8 -7.67 -25.95 -18.67
N ASN A 9 -8.45 -25.54 -19.67
CA ASN A 9 -9.86 -25.17 -19.51
C ASN A 9 -10.81 -26.31 -19.92
N ASN A 10 -10.95 -27.33 -19.08
CA ASN A 10 -11.93 -28.40 -19.29
C ASN A 10 -13.35 -28.10 -18.77
N SER A 11 -13.62 -26.90 -18.27
CA SER A 11 -14.97 -26.45 -17.90
C SER A 11 -15.61 -25.66 -19.05
N THR A 12 -16.89 -25.88 -19.30
CA THR A 12 -17.67 -25.14 -20.33
C THR A 12 -17.95 -23.69 -19.94
N GLU A 13 -17.67 -23.29 -18.71
CA GLU A 13 -17.76 -21.91 -18.24
C GLU A 13 -16.37 -21.25 -18.21
N PRO A 14 -16.26 -19.97 -18.63
CA PRO A 14 -15.02 -19.23 -18.55
C PRO A 14 -14.59 -19.12 -17.08
N SER A 15 -13.30 -19.39 -16.82
CA SER A 15 -12.70 -19.22 -15.49
C SER A 15 -12.77 -17.76 -15.03
N LEU A 16 -13.00 -17.53 -13.74
CA LEU A 16 -12.97 -16.19 -13.14
C LEU A 16 -11.62 -15.48 -13.31
N TYR A 17 -10.55 -16.23 -13.59
CA TYR A 17 -9.25 -15.66 -13.91
C TYR A 17 -9.22 -14.96 -15.27
N THR A 18 -9.96 -15.46 -16.29
CA THR A 18 -9.76 -15.10 -17.71
C THR A 18 -9.88 -13.63 -17.98
N HIS A 19 -10.85 -12.94 -17.37
CA HIS A 19 -11.12 -11.52 -17.57
C HIS A 19 -10.94 -10.71 -16.29
N PHE A 20 -10.12 -11.21 -15.36
CA PHE A 20 -9.88 -10.49 -14.12
C PHE A 20 -8.86 -9.36 -14.32
N ASP A 21 -9.32 -8.13 -14.20
CA ASP A 21 -8.50 -6.93 -14.18
C ASP A 21 -8.15 -6.55 -12.73
N HIS A 22 -6.90 -6.74 -12.32
CA HIS A 22 -6.44 -6.40 -10.98
C HIS A 22 -6.36 -4.88 -10.74
N ILE A 23 -6.31 -4.07 -11.80
CA ILE A 23 -6.35 -2.60 -11.72
C ILE A 23 -7.78 -2.11 -11.46
N LYS A 24 -8.78 -2.82 -12.00
CA LYS A 24 -10.20 -2.48 -11.87
C LYS A 24 -11.01 -3.71 -11.43
N PRO A 25 -10.69 -4.29 -10.27
CA PRO A 25 -11.43 -5.45 -9.80
C PRO A 25 -12.91 -5.10 -9.63
N PRO A 26 -13.82 -6.04 -9.91
CA PRO A 26 -15.24 -5.84 -9.66
C PRO A 26 -15.51 -5.53 -8.18
N ILE A 27 -16.44 -4.62 -7.93
CA ILE A 27 -16.82 -4.21 -6.58
C ILE A 27 -18.09 -4.95 -6.17
N GLY A 28 -18.03 -5.64 -5.04
CA GLY A 28 -19.13 -6.38 -4.44
C GLY A 28 -20.14 -5.48 -3.72
N LYS A 29 -21.14 -6.11 -3.11
CA LYS A 29 -22.25 -5.42 -2.42
C LYS A 29 -21.80 -4.65 -1.18
N ASP A 30 -20.70 -5.07 -0.56
CA ASP A 30 -20.09 -4.41 0.60
C ASP A 30 -19.27 -3.16 0.20
N GLY A 31 -19.20 -2.83 -1.10
CA GLY A 31 -18.42 -1.73 -1.61
C GLY A 31 -16.92 -2.03 -1.75
N THR A 32 -16.52 -3.30 -1.62
CA THR A 32 -15.13 -3.76 -1.77
C THR A 32 -15.03 -4.89 -2.84
N PRO A 33 -13.84 -5.26 -3.32
CA PRO A 33 -13.68 -6.39 -4.23
C PRO A 33 -13.69 -7.77 -3.53
N ASN A 34 -13.94 -7.85 -2.23
CA ASN A 34 -13.79 -9.05 -1.42
C ASN A 34 -14.62 -10.23 -1.92
N GLU A 35 -15.89 -10.02 -2.29
CA GLU A 35 -16.76 -11.08 -2.85
C GLU A 35 -16.11 -11.75 -4.08
N PHE A 36 -15.44 -10.96 -4.92
CA PHE A 36 -14.73 -11.45 -6.10
C PHE A 36 -13.45 -12.20 -5.74
N TYR A 37 -12.69 -11.70 -4.79
CA TYR A 37 -11.48 -12.38 -4.30
C TYR A 37 -11.82 -13.74 -3.67
N GLU A 38 -12.93 -13.80 -2.93
CA GLU A 38 -13.45 -15.05 -2.36
C GLU A 38 -13.87 -16.03 -3.46
N ALA A 39 -14.59 -15.57 -4.48
CA ALA A 39 -15.03 -16.41 -5.59
C ALA A 39 -13.84 -16.98 -6.38
N ILE A 40 -12.81 -16.19 -6.68
CA ILE A 40 -11.60 -16.66 -7.35
C ILE A 40 -10.86 -17.68 -6.48
N ARG A 41 -10.73 -17.43 -5.17
CA ARG A 41 -10.13 -18.40 -4.24
C ARG A 41 -10.89 -19.71 -4.23
N ASP A 42 -12.20 -19.66 -4.15
CA ASP A 42 -13.06 -20.86 -4.08
C ASP A 42 -12.97 -21.67 -5.38
N GLU A 43 -12.96 -21.02 -6.54
CA GLU A 43 -12.67 -21.67 -7.82
C GLU A 43 -11.29 -22.34 -7.80
N ALA A 44 -10.26 -21.60 -7.34
CA ALA A 44 -8.89 -22.11 -7.24
C ALA A 44 -8.78 -23.38 -6.36
N VAL A 45 -9.47 -23.36 -5.21
CA VAL A 45 -9.49 -24.48 -4.26
C VAL A 45 -10.27 -25.68 -4.84
N GLN A 46 -11.46 -25.46 -5.40
CA GLN A 46 -12.30 -26.51 -5.96
C GLN A 46 -11.63 -27.20 -7.16
N ALA A 47 -11.01 -26.43 -8.04
CA ALA A 47 -10.32 -26.94 -9.21
C ALA A 47 -8.89 -27.42 -8.91
N ASN A 48 -8.41 -27.27 -7.67
CA ASN A 48 -6.99 -27.47 -7.30
C ASN A 48 -6.04 -26.73 -8.26
N ARG A 49 -6.38 -25.49 -8.61
CA ARG A 49 -5.68 -24.67 -9.59
C ARG A 49 -5.38 -23.29 -9.03
N PRO A 50 -4.36 -23.14 -8.16
CA PRO A 50 -4.03 -21.88 -7.48
C PRO A 50 -3.31 -20.87 -8.37
N ILE A 51 -3.10 -21.19 -9.64
CA ILE A 51 -2.52 -20.31 -10.66
C ILE A 51 -3.42 -20.34 -11.90
N GLY A 52 -3.83 -19.15 -12.36
CA GLY A 52 -4.65 -18.98 -13.54
C GLY A 52 -4.09 -17.91 -14.48
N TRP A 53 -4.67 -17.80 -15.67
CA TRP A 53 -4.29 -16.82 -16.68
C TRP A 53 -5.38 -15.77 -16.86
N SER A 54 -5.01 -14.50 -16.84
CA SER A 54 -5.86 -13.38 -17.26
C SER A 54 -5.43 -12.90 -18.64
N GLU A 55 -6.39 -12.56 -19.48
CA GLU A 55 -6.17 -11.97 -20.83
C GLU A 55 -6.02 -10.45 -20.78
N GLU A 56 -6.31 -9.84 -19.63
CA GLU A 56 -6.22 -8.39 -19.45
C GLU A 56 -4.76 -7.90 -19.56
N HIS A 57 -4.57 -6.63 -19.91
CA HIS A 57 -3.26 -5.97 -20.06
C HIS A 57 -2.24 -6.72 -20.93
N GLY A 58 -2.71 -7.46 -21.95
CA GLY A 58 -1.86 -8.26 -22.83
C GLY A 58 -1.52 -9.66 -22.33
N GLY A 59 -2.11 -10.04 -21.20
CA GLY A 59 -2.01 -11.37 -20.61
C GLY A 59 -0.99 -11.48 -19.48
N PHE A 60 -1.41 -12.10 -18.37
CA PHE A 60 -0.55 -12.37 -17.22
C PHE A 60 -1.04 -13.56 -16.39
N TRP A 61 -0.12 -14.20 -15.70
CA TRP A 61 -0.44 -15.22 -14.71
C TRP A 61 -0.88 -14.60 -13.39
N MET A 62 -1.76 -15.26 -12.65
CA MET A 62 -2.18 -14.90 -11.31
C MET A 62 -1.92 -16.04 -10.34
N ALA A 63 -1.06 -15.83 -9.35
CA ALA A 63 -0.90 -16.76 -8.23
C ALA A 63 -1.81 -16.30 -7.08
N THR A 64 -2.76 -17.17 -6.70
CA THR A 64 -3.81 -16.88 -5.72
C THR A 64 -3.71 -17.74 -4.45
N GLY A 65 -2.96 -18.84 -4.49
CA GLY A 65 -2.70 -19.67 -3.34
C GLY A 65 -1.50 -19.18 -2.52
N TYR A 66 -1.58 -19.28 -1.20
CA TYR A 66 -0.52 -18.82 -0.30
C TYR A 66 0.82 -19.54 -0.50
N PRO A 67 0.90 -20.89 -0.55
CA PRO A 67 2.15 -21.60 -0.80
C PRO A 67 2.79 -21.21 -2.14
N GLU A 68 1.97 -21.06 -3.17
CA GLU A 68 2.39 -20.73 -4.53
C GLU A 68 2.96 -19.30 -4.60
N VAL A 69 2.31 -18.34 -3.97
CA VAL A 69 2.84 -16.97 -3.82
C VAL A 69 4.15 -16.98 -3.06
N MET A 70 4.26 -17.77 -1.99
CA MET A 70 5.51 -17.88 -1.21
C MET A 70 6.63 -18.55 -1.99
N GLU A 71 6.33 -19.54 -2.82
CA GLU A 71 7.30 -20.17 -3.72
C GLU A 71 7.89 -19.15 -4.68
N VAL A 72 7.04 -18.39 -5.36
CA VAL A 72 7.48 -17.34 -6.30
C VAL A 72 8.28 -16.24 -5.58
N MET A 73 7.84 -15.77 -4.41
CA MET A 73 8.56 -14.76 -3.64
C MET A 73 9.97 -15.18 -3.21
N ARG A 74 10.21 -16.48 -3.07
CA ARG A 74 11.51 -17.05 -2.68
C ARG A 74 12.41 -17.38 -3.87
N ASN A 75 11.83 -17.58 -5.04
CA ASN A 75 12.57 -18.00 -6.24
C ASN A 75 13.00 -16.78 -7.06
N THR A 76 13.99 -16.06 -6.56
CA THR A 76 14.53 -14.87 -7.23
C THR A 76 15.35 -15.17 -8.48
N ASP A 77 15.72 -16.43 -8.70
CA ASP A 77 16.42 -16.86 -9.92
C ASP A 77 15.47 -16.84 -11.13
N ALA A 78 14.24 -17.31 -10.96
CA ALA A 78 13.26 -17.38 -12.03
C ALA A 78 12.37 -16.12 -12.14
N PHE A 79 12.19 -15.38 -11.05
CA PHE A 79 11.22 -14.28 -10.96
C PHE A 79 11.88 -12.96 -10.57
N SER A 80 11.93 -12.02 -11.53
CA SER A 80 12.46 -10.67 -11.31
C SER A 80 11.40 -9.73 -10.71
N ASN A 81 11.87 -8.85 -9.84
CA ASN A 81 11.09 -7.73 -9.33
C ASN A 81 10.99 -6.55 -10.31
N ASP A 82 11.65 -6.59 -11.46
CA ASP A 82 11.59 -5.50 -12.45
C ASP A 82 10.16 -5.17 -12.93
N ALA A 83 9.22 -6.06 -12.71
CA ALA A 83 7.78 -5.87 -12.92
C ALA A 83 6.96 -5.81 -11.62
N VAL A 84 7.51 -5.26 -10.53
CA VAL A 84 6.81 -5.13 -9.25
C VAL A 84 5.47 -4.39 -9.40
N THR A 85 5.40 -3.46 -10.32
CA THR A 85 4.17 -2.82 -10.81
C THR A 85 3.86 -3.35 -12.20
N PHE A 86 2.62 -3.83 -12.40
CA PHE A 86 2.14 -4.32 -13.68
C PHE A 86 0.65 -3.95 -13.88
N PRO A 87 0.27 -3.36 -15.02
CA PRO A 87 1.18 -2.79 -16.02
C PRO A 87 2.09 -1.72 -15.38
N ARG A 88 3.24 -1.44 -16.01
CA ARG A 88 4.16 -0.43 -15.48
C ARG A 88 3.47 0.92 -15.41
N TYR A 89 3.77 1.68 -14.37
CA TYR A 89 3.44 3.11 -14.33
C TYR A 89 4.07 3.85 -15.51
N GLY A 90 3.60 5.06 -15.79
CA GLY A 90 4.21 5.94 -16.80
C GLY A 90 5.62 6.44 -16.43
N THR A 91 6.30 5.74 -15.54
CA THR A 91 7.68 6.02 -15.15
C THR A 91 8.61 5.17 -16.02
N THR A 92 9.67 5.80 -16.53
CA THR A 92 10.70 5.11 -17.32
C THR A 92 11.78 4.50 -16.44
N GLU A 93 11.91 5.01 -15.22
CA GLU A 93 12.95 4.60 -14.29
C GLU A 93 12.58 3.31 -13.54
N ARG A 94 13.59 2.49 -13.31
CA ARG A 94 13.47 1.32 -12.46
C ARG A 94 13.37 1.77 -11.00
N LEU A 95 12.32 1.34 -10.31
CA LEU A 95 12.13 1.66 -8.89
C LEU A 95 13.27 1.06 -8.07
N MET A 96 14.13 1.90 -7.49
CA MET A 96 15.20 1.43 -6.61
C MET A 96 14.59 0.64 -5.45
N LEU A 97 15.22 -0.40 -4.96
CA LEU A 97 14.73 -1.36 -3.97
C LEU A 97 13.60 -2.25 -4.49
N ALA A 98 12.44 -1.69 -4.82
CA ALA A 98 11.25 -2.48 -5.13
C ALA A 98 11.36 -3.20 -6.48
N GLY A 99 11.96 -2.56 -7.49
CA GLY A 99 12.11 -3.08 -8.84
C GLY A 99 13.49 -3.67 -9.15
N GLN A 100 14.35 -3.84 -8.15
CA GLN A 100 15.69 -4.39 -8.30
C GLN A 100 15.74 -5.86 -7.87
N ASP A 101 16.62 -6.64 -8.49
CA ASP A 101 17.00 -7.99 -8.05
C ASP A 101 18.35 -7.96 -7.34
N ASP A 102 18.70 -9.05 -6.63
CA ASP A 102 20.05 -9.21 -6.10
C ASP A 102 21.07 -9.37 -7.25
N PRO A 103 22.27 -8.83 -7.14
CA PRO A 103 22.88 -8.21 -5.94
C PRO A 103 22.53 -6.73 -5.72
N GLU A 104 21.97 -6.03 -6.69
CA GLU A 104 21.66 -4.59 -6.63
C GLU A 104 20.69 -4.26 -5.49
N HIS A 105 19.58 -5.02 -5.39
CA HIS A 105 18.62 -4.87 -4.32
C HIS A 105 19.25 -4.99 -2.93
N LYS A 106 20.09 -6.01 -2.71
CA LYS A 106 20.78 -6.22 -1.43
C LYS A 106 21.65 -5.02 -1.05
N ARG A 107 22.39 -4.46 -2.01
CA ARG A 107 23.26 -3.29 -1.81
C ARG A 107 22.44 -2.06 -1.46
N ALA A 108 21.40 -1.77 -2.25
CA ALA A 108 20.48 -0.67 -2.01
C ALA A 108 19.81 -0.79 -0.64
N ARG A 109 19.38 -1.99 -0.27
CA ARG A 109 18.73 -2.28 1.01
C ARG A 109 19.61 -1.97 2.21
N LEU A 110 20.91 -2.29 2.14
CA LEU A 110 21.86 -2.00 3.21
C LEU A 110 22.00 -0.50 3.50
N LEU A 111 21.86 0.37 2.50
CA LEU A 111 21.94 1.82 2.69
C LEU A 111 20.79 2.38 3.54
N VAL A 112 19.61 1.77 3.42
CA VAL A 112 18.38 2.37 3.95
C VAL A 112 17.73 1.59 5.09
N ASN A 113 18.22 0.41 5.47
CA ASN A 113 17.60 -0.37 6.54
C ASN A 113 17.60 0.34 7.90
N GLU A 114 18.67 1.05 8.24
CA GLU A 114 18.83 1.66 9.57
C GLU A 114 17.78 2.73 9.85
N PRO A 115 17.49 3.71 8.96
CA PRO A 115 16.45 4.70 9.18
C PRO A 115 15.04 4.11 9.38
N PHE A 116 14.76 2.94 8.81
CA PHE A 116 13.46 2.26 8.94
C PHE A 116 13.45 1.17 10.01
N SER A 117 14.50 1.11 10.84
CA SER A 117 14.58 0.17 11.96
C SER A 117 13.56 0.50 13.06
N PRO A 118 13.11 -0.51 13.86
CA PRO A 118 12.13 -0.28 14.93
C PRO A 118 12.51 0.83 15.90
N GLY A 119 13.81 0.95 16.24
CA GLY A 119 14.31 1.99 17.14
C GLY A 119 14.12 3.39 16.58
N ARG A 120 14.49 3.60 15.30
CA ARG A 120 14.35 4.90 14.63
C ARG A 120 12.90 5.31 14.42
N VAL A 121 12.04 4.36 14.13
CA VAL A 121 10.60 4.64 13.95
C VAL A 121 9.97 5.19 15.24
N MET A 122 10.47 4.77 16.40
CA MET A 122 9.99 5.29 17.68
C MET A 122 10.29 6.78 17.87
N ASP A 123 11.33 7.33 17.24
CA ASP A 123 11.66 8.76 17.31
C ASP A 123 10.54 9.65 16.71
N PHE A 124 9.74 9.12 15.80
CA PHE A 124 8.63 9.85 15.18
C PHE A 124 7.30 9.78 15.96
N THR A 125 7.18 8.93 16.98
CA THR A 125 5.88 8.65 17.63
C THR A 125 5.24 9.88 18.26
N LYS A 126 6.02 10.75 18.91
CA LYS A 126 5.51 11.98 19.52
C LYS A 126 4.92 12.91 18.46
N MET A 127 5.69 13.19 17.42
CA MET A 127 5.28 14.06 16.32
C MET A 127 4.05 13.47 15.58
N LEU A 128 3.99 12.16 15.37
CA LEU A 128 2.82 11.51 14.78
C LEU A 128 1.56 11.72 15.62
N ARG A 129 1.63 11.56 16.95
CA ARG A 129 0.49 11.83 17.83
C ARG A 129 0.04 13.29 17.76
N GLU A 130 0.98 14.22 17.77
CA GLU A 130 0.69 15.65 17.62
C GLU A 130 -0.02 15.94 16.30
N ASN A 131 0.46 15.38 15.19
CA ASN A 131 -0.15 15.57 13.87
C ASN A 131 -1.55 14.96 13.78
N VAL A 132 -1.74 13.72 14.28
CA VAL A 132 -3.06 13.07 14.30
C VAL A 132 -4.06 13.89 15.11
N ASN A 133 -3.68 14.33 16.31
CA ASN A 133 -4.56 15.14 17.15
C ASN A 133 -4.87 16.50 16.54
N ALA A 134 -3.89 17.16 15.92
CA ALA A 134 -4.09 18.44 15.24
C ALA A 134 -5.03 18.30 14.01
N LEU A 135 -4.95 17.19 13.26
CA LEU A 135 -5.90 16.90 12.20
C LEU A 135 -7.32 16.67 12.75
N ILE A 136 -7.45 15.90 13.83
CA ILE A 136 -8.74 15.66 14.50
C ILE A 136 -9.34 16.98 14.99
N ASP A 137 -8.55 17.86 15.60
CA ASP A 137 -8.97 19.20 16.03
C ASP A 137 -9.52 20.03 14.87
N GLY A 138 -9.05 19.78 13.63
CA GLY A 138 -9.53 20.50 12.44
C GLY A 138 -11.00 20.20 12.06
N PHE A 139 -11.58 19.10 12.55
CA PHE A 139 -12.95 18.71 12.18
C PHE A 139 -13.83 18.24 13.34
N ILE A 140 -13.30 18.01 14.54
CA ILE A 140 -14.03 17.38 15.64
C ILE A 140 -15.29 18.15 16.07
N GLU A 141 -15.29 19.48 15.95
CA GLU A 141 -16.43 20.32 16.28
C GLU A 141 -17.55 20.24 15.24
N SER A 142 -17.27 19.76 14.02
CA SER A 142 -18.25 19.67 12.93
C SER A 142 -19.19 18.46 13.04
N GLY A 143 -18.85 17.44 13.82
CA GLY A 143 -19.59 16.19 13.92
C GLY A 143 -19.60 15.33 12.67
N ARG A 144 -18.81 15.67 11.65
CA ARG A 144 -18.71 14.93 10.39
C ARG A 144 -17.36 15.12 9.72
N ALA A 145 -16.92 14.11 8.97
CA ALA A 145 -15.69 14.19 8.16
C ALA A 145 -15.68 13.13 7.07
N ASP A 146 -14.82 13.29 6.08
CA ASP A 146 -14.33 12.15 5.30
C ASP A 146 -13.02 11.66 5.93
N ALA A 147 -13.08 10.54 6.67
CA ALA A 147 -11.96 10.04 7.45
C ALA A 147 -10.76 9.63 6.57
N ALA A 148 -11.01 9.20 5.32
CA ALA A 148 -9.93 8.93 4.38
C ALA A 148 -9.18 10.22 4.03
N LYS A 149 -9.91 11.29 3.72
CA LYS A 149 -9.33 12.56 3.25
C LYS A 149 -8.65 13.36 4.36
N ILE A 150 -9.17 13.29 5.59
CA ILE A 150 -8.71 14.14 6.68
C ILE A 150 -7.73 13.44 7.63
N ILE A 151 -7.66 12.09 7.61
CA ILE A 151 -6.75 11.29 8.45
C ILE A 151 -5.92 10.33 7.61
N GLY A 152 -6.57 9.52 6.74
CA GLY A 152 -5.91 8.47 5.98
C GLY A 152 -4.85 8.98 5.02
N ASP A 153 -5.18 9.99 4.22
CA ASP A 153 -4.30 10.56 3.20
C ASP A 153 -3.19 11.45 3.80
N PRO A 154 -3.46 12.37 4.79
CA PRO A 154 -2.46 13.32 5.28
C PRO A 154 -1.35 12.70 6.10
N ILE A 155 -1.65 11.77 6.98
CA ILE A 155 -0.65 11.26 7.94
C ILE A 155 0.55 10.63 7.23
N PRO A 156 0.41 9.67 6.30
CA PRO A 156 1.55 9.10 5.60
C PRO A 156 2.25 10.10 4.67
N ALA A 157 1.52 11.05 4.08
CA ALA A 157 2.13 12.07 3.22
C ALA A 157 3.03 13.03 4.01
N ILE A 158 2.57 13.50 5.16
CA ILE A 158 3.35 14.36 6.09
C ILE A 158 4.58 13.59 6.61
N LEU A 159 4.40 12.34 7.06
CA LEU A 159 5.51 11.53 7.57
C LEU A 159 6.55 11.24 6.49
N THR A 160 6.12 10.91 5.28
CA THR A 160 7.04 10.65 4.16
C THR A 160 7.90 11.90 3.86
N ALA A 161 7.32 13.09 3.85
CA ALA A 161 8.07 14.34 3.71
C ALA A 161 9.15 14.45 4.80
N ILE A 162 8.78 14.27 6.06
CA ILE A 162 9.69 14.37 7.21
C ILE A 162 10.81 13.33 7.15
N VAL A 163 10.49 12.08 6.81
CA VAL A 163 11.50 10.99 6.67
C VAL A 163 12.51 11.32 5.57
N LEU A 164 12.07 11.93 4.47
CA LEU A 164 12.95 12.42 3.41
C LEU A 164 13.75 13.67 3.80
N GLY A 165 13.50 14.28 4.96
CA GLY A 165 14.12 15.53 5.37
C GLY A 165 13.59 16.75 4.61
N LEU A 166 12.34 16.68 4.18
CA LEU A 166 11.65 17.72 3.42
C LEU A 166 10.57 18.38 4.25
N PRO A 167 10.14 19.61 3.91
CA PRO A 167 9.10 20.31 4.64
C PRO A 167 7.80 19.53 4.71
N ALA A 168 7.21 19.40 5.89
CA ALA A 168 5.96 18.67 6.13
C ALA A 168 4.76 19.24 5.33
N GLU A 169 4.79 20.55 5.04
CA GLU A 169 3.82 21.26 4.19
C GLU A 169 3.83 20.83 2.73
N HIS A 170 4.82 20.06 2.30
CA HIS A 170 4.82 19.42 0.98
C HIS A 170 3.95 18.15 0.91
N GLY A 171 3.40 17.69 2.03
CA GLY A 171 2.54 16.50 2.12
C GLY A 171 1.43 16.46 1.06
N PRO A 172 0.57 17.49 0.90
CA PRO A 172 -0.47 17.52 -0.12
C PRO A 172 0.06 17.35 -1.55
N ARG A 173 1.22 17.94 -1.84
CA ARG A 173 1.90 17.84 -3.13
C ARG A 173 2.42 16.43 -3.39
N PHE A 174 2.99 15.77 -2.37
CA PHE A 174 3.46 14.40 -2.43
C PHE A 174 2.31 13.42 -2.62
N PHE A 175 1.20 13.62 -1.92
CA PHE A 175 0.00 12.84 -2.12
C PHE A 175 -0.55 12.98 -3.55
N LYS A 176 -0.60 14.20 -4.09
CA LYS A 176 -1.03 14.48 -5.47
C LYS A 176 -0.20 13.70 -6.50
N TRP A 177 1.13 13.66 -6.34
CA TRP A 177 2.01 12.92 -7.25
C TRP A 177 1.86 11.41 -7.10
N THR A 178 1.79 10.92 -5.86
CA THR A 178 1.53 9.50 -5.60
C THR A 178 0.22 9.06 -6.20
N TRP A 179 -0.84 9.85 -6.03
CA TRP A 179 -2.15 9.59 -6.64
C TRP A 179 -2.08 9.57 -8.18
N ALA A 180 -1.37 10.51 -8.76
CA ALA A 180 -1.20 10.57 -10.22
C ALA A 180 -0.52 9.30 -10.75
N MET A 181 0.49 8.77 -10.06
CA MET A 181 1.18 7.55 -10.46
C MET A 181 0.34 6.28 -10.24
N SER A 182 -0.26 6.12 -9.05
CA SER A 182 -0.86 4.85 -8.65
C SER A 182 -2.32 4.65 -9.09
N HIS A 183 -3.02 5.73 -9.45
CA HIS A 183 -4.45 5.69 -9.79
C HIS A 183 -4.78 6.42 -11.09
N GLU A 184 -4.46 7.72 -11.17
CA GLU A 184 -4.88 8.58 -12.28
C GLU A 184 -4.26 8.15 -13.60
N TYR A 185 -3.01 7.72 -13.61
CA TYR A 185 -2.32 7.24 -14.80
C TYR A 185 -3.07 6.12 -15.54
N PHE A 186 -3.77 5.24 -14.82
CA PHE A 186 -4.53 4.14 -15.40
C PHE A 186 -5.92 4.53 -15.92
N THR A 187 -6.37 5.74 -15.65
CA THR A 187 -7.70 6.24 -16.07
C THR A 187 -7.60 7.46 -16.98
N ASP A 188 -6.62 8.32 -16.74
CA ASP A 188 -6.37 9.55 -17.49
C ASP A 188 -4.85 9.87 -17.49
N PRO A 189 -4.07 9.18 -18.34
CA PRO A 189 -2.62 9.37 -18.41
C PRO A 189 -2.22 10.78 -18.85
N GLU A 190 -3.06 11.48 -19.63
CA GLU A 190 -2.77 12.85 -20.08
C GLU A 190 -2.82 13.84 -18.91
N SER A 191 -3.78 13.68 -18.00
CA SER A 191 -3.87 14.46 -16.76
C SER A 191 -2.78 14.09 -15.73
N ALA A 192 -2.36 12.82 -15.67
CA ALA A 192 -1.33 12.35 -14.75
C ALA A 192 0.08 12.83 -15.13
N ALA A 193 0.40 12.82 -16.44
CA ALA A 193 1.75 13.09 -16.93
C ALA A 193 2.38 14.41 -16.44
N PRO A 194 1.72 15.57 -16.45
CA PRO A 194 2.31 16.81 -15.94
C PRO A 194 2.58 16.77 -14.43
N LYS A 195 1.80 16.03 -13.65
CA LYS A 195 2.00 15.87 -12.20
C LYS A 195 3.20 14.98 -11.90
N ILE A 196 3.37 13.92 -12.69
CA ILE A 196 4.52 13.02 -12.62
C ILE A 196 5.80 13.79 -12.99
N LYS A 197 5.74 14.60 -14.07
CA LYS A 197 6.87 15.46 -14.44
C LYS A 197 7.22 16.46 -13.35
N GLU A 198 6.22 17.11 -12.72
CA GLU A 198 6.43 18.03 -11.60
C GLU A 198 7.19 17.35 -10.44
N MET A 199 6.90 16.08 -10.17
CA MET A 199 7.60 15.29 -9.17
C MET A 199 9.08 15.08 -9.54
N TYR A 200 9.36 14.71 -10.79
CA TYR A 200 10.74 14.51 -11.24
C TYR A 200 11.53 15.81 -11.16
N ASP A 201 11.02 16.91 -11.71
CA ASP A 201 11.67 18.23 -11.68
C ASP A 201 11.99 18.63 -10.21
N TYR A 202 11.04 18.40 -9.29
CA TYR A 202 11.25 18.69 -7.87
C TYR A 202 12.36 17.87 -7.24
N PHE A 203 12.41 16.55 -7.49
CA PHE A 203 13.43 15.70 -6.90
C PHE A 203 14.80 15.91 -7.54
N GLU A 204 14.89 16.31 -8.81
CA GLU A 204 16.15 16.76 -9.42
C GLU A 204 16.75 17.92 -8.63
N ASP A 205 15.96 18.97 -8.37
CA ASP A 205 16.40 20.12 -7.59
C ASP A 205 16.84 19.75 -6.18
N VAL A 206 16.05 18.89 -5.50
CA VAL A 206 16.36 18.44 -4.13
C VAL A 206 17.63 17.57 -4.09
N ILE A 207 17.84 16.66 -5.02
CA ILE A 207 19.04 15.83 -5.11
C ILE A 207 20.28 16.72 -5.31
N GLU A 208 20.23 17.68 -6.22
CA GLU A 208 21.33 18.61 -6.46
C GLU A 208 21.61 19.51 -5.25
N GLU A 209 20.59 19.89 -4.51
CA GLU A 209 20.76 20.62 -3.25
C GLU A 209 21.44 19.75 -2.19
N ARG A 210 21.04 18.48 -2.02
CA ARG A 210 21.65 17.53 -1.07
C ARG A 210 23.07 17.10 -1.46
N ARG A 211 23.43 17.16 -2.74
CA ARG A 211 24.82 16.99 -3.19
C ARG A 211 25.73 18.11 -2.70
N ARG A 212 25.23 19.35 -2.76
CA ARG A 212 25.97 20.54 -2.35
C ARG A 212 25.98 20.74 -0.84
N ASN A 213 24.85 20.53 -0.20
CA ASN A 213 24.57 20.82 1.21
C ASN A 213 23.91 19.59 1.88
N PRO A 214 24.68 18.50 2.18
CA PRO A 214 24.13 17.32 2.79
C PRO A 214 23.64 17.59 4.22
N GLY A 215 22.42 17.14 4.53
CA GLY A 215 21.85 17.14 5.87
C GLY A 215 22.00 15.82 6.62
N GLY A 216 21.26 15.67 7.73
CA GLY A 216 21.19 14.41 8.49
C GLY A 216 20.04 13.48 8.07
N ASP A 217 19.30 13.83 7.05
CA ASP A 217 18.12 13.12 6.57
C ASP A 217 18.46 11.87 5.71
N VAL A 218 17.44 11.05 5.44
CA VAL A 218 17.58 9.81 4.66
C VAL A 218 18.04 10.11 3.23
N LEU A 219 17.48 11.15 2.60
CA LEU A 219 17.84 11.51 1.23
C LEU A 219 19.30 11.98 1.13
N SER A 220 19.77 12.81 2.05
CA SER A 220 21.18 13.21 2.13
C SER A 220 22.12 12.01 2.26
N ARG A 221 21.76 11.04 3.11
CA ARG A 221 22.52 9.79 3.27
C ARG A 221 22.61 9.02 1.95
N VAL A 222 21.49 8.88 1.23
CA VAL A 222 21.44 8.10 -0.02
C VAL A 222 22.20 8.83 -1.14
N VAL A 223 22.08 10.14 -1.25
CA VAL A 223 22.79 10.97 -2.22
C VAL A 223 24.32 10.92 -2.03
N GLN A 224 24.79 10.84 -0.77
CA GLN A 224 26.21 10.75 -0.42
C GLN A 224 26.74 9.31 -0.40
N ALA A 225 25.87 8.31 -0.47
CA ALA A 225 26.26 6.91 -0.38
C ALA A 225 27.14 6.47 -1.55
N LYS A 226 28.01 5.52 -1.25
CA LYS A 226 28.80 4.81 -2.26
C LYS A 226 28.52 3.33 -2.19
N ILE A 227 28.30 2.74 -3.35
CA ILE A 227 28.19 1.30 -3.54
C ILE A 227 29.39 0.86 -4.38
N ASP A 228 30.22 -0.05 -3.84
CA ASP A 228 31.46 -0.53 -4.49
C ASP A 228 32.45 0.59 -4.91
N GLY A 229 32.37 1.75 -4.22
CA GLY A 229 33.25 2.91 -4.48
C GLY A 229 32.59 4.03 -5.30
N ASP A 230 31.50 3.76 -5.99
CA ASP A 230 30.80 4.72 -6.84
C ASP A 230 29.55 5.27 -6.14
N HIS A 231 29.24 6.54 -6.40
CA HIS A 231 27.97 7.15 -5.98
C HIS A 231 26.83 6.57 -6.81
N LEU A 232 25.62 6.56 -6.20
CA LEU A 232 24.40 6.25 -6.94
C LEU A 232 24.25 7.23 -8.11
N ASN A 233 23.87 6.70 -9.26
CA ASN A 233 23.61 7.50 -10.44
C ASN A 233 22.28 8.27 -10.30
N HIS A 234 22.00 9.15 -11.26
CA HIS A 234 20.82 10.01 -11.22
C HIS A 234 19.51 9.20 -11.24
N GLU A 235 19.43 8.19 -12.11
CA GLU A 235 18.25 7.32 -12.27
C GLU A 235 17.96 6.54 -10.98
N GLU A 236 18.98 6.02 -10.31
CA GLU A 236 18.84 5.33 -9.02
C GLU A 236 18.32 6.25 -7.93
N LEU A 237 18.78 7.50 -7.88
CA LEU A 237 18.34 8.49 -6.90
C LEU A 237 16.87 8.91 -7.12
N ILE A 238 16.48 9.15 -8.36
CA ILE A 238 15.07 9.42 -8.72
C ILE A 238 14.20 8.21 -8.42
N GLY A 239 14.64 7.00 -8.81
CA GLY A 239 13.93 5.75 -8.50
C GLY A 239 13.75 5.52 -6.99
N PHE A 240 14.75 5.94 -6.17
CA PHE A 240 14.63 5.91 -4.72
C PHE A 240 13.56 6.89 -4.18
N CYS A 241 13.56 8.13 -4.65
CA CYS A 241 12.55 9.11 -4.25
C CYS A 241 11.15 8.64 -4.65
N THR A 242 10.99 8.15 -5.89
CA THR A 242 9.73 7.63 -6.41
C THR A 242 9.20 6.47 -5.58
N VAL A 243 10.04 5.49 -5.25
CA VAL A 243 9.60 4.32 -4.46
C VAL A 243 9.22 4.69 -3.03
N LEU A 244 9.88 5.70 -2.43
CA LEU A 244 9.50 6.17 -1.09
C LEU A 244 8.15 6.89 -1.09
N LEU A 245 7.80 7.65 -2.13
CA LEU A 245 6.47 8.22 -2.28
C LEU A 245 5.41 7.12 -2.44
N LEU A 246 5.59 6.25 -3.43
CA LEU A 246 4.62 5.17 -3.73
C LEU A 246 4.43 4.22 -2.55
N GLY A 247 5.53 3.77 -1.94
CA GLY A 247 5.49 2.81 -0.85
C GLY A 247 5.08 3.41 0.50
N GLY A 248 5.46 4.68 0.75
CA GLY A 248 5.23 5.34 2.03
C GLY A 248 3.84 5.92 2.19
N ILE A 249 3.23 6.43 1.11
CA ILE A 249 1.98 7.19 1.19
C ILE A 249 0.76 6.30 0.94
N ASP A 250 0.63 5.73 -0.25
CA ASP A 250 -0.65 5.17 -0.70
C ASP A 250 -1.04 3.89 0.07
N ASN A 251 -0.11 2.96 0.29
CA ASN A 251 -0.40 1.73 1.05
C ASN A 251 -0.89 2.02 2.47
N THR A 252 -0.26 2.96 3.16
CA THR A 252 -0.61 3.32 4.54
C THR A 252 -1.93 4.08 4.58
N SER A 253 -2.14 5.01 3.63
CA SER A 253 -3.43 5.71 3.46
C SER A 253 -4.58 4.71 3.28
N LYS A 254 -4.44 3.73 2.37
CA LYS A 254 -5.46 2.71 2.13
C LYS A 254 -5.73 1.82 3.34
N LEU A 255 -4.68 1.43 4.06
CA LEU A 255 -4.83 0.64 5.30
C LEU A 255 -5.59 1.42 6.37
N ILE A 256 -5.18 2.66 6.65
CA ILE A 256 -5.82 3.51 7.67
C ILE A 256 -7.29 3.77 7.29
N SER A 257 -7.52 4.20 6.06
CA SER A 257 -8.87 4.52 5.58
C SER A 257 -9.80 3.32 5.61
N THR A 258 -9.31 2.14 5.18
CA THR A 258 -10.11 0.89 5.21
C THR A 258 -10.35 0.42 6.65
N SER A 259 -9.39 0.63 7.56
CA SER A 259 -9.59 0.32 8.97
C SER A 259 -10.68 1.21 9.59
N LEU A 260 -10.64 2.51 9.35
CA LEU A 260 -11.66 3.45 9.84
C LEU A 260 -13.05 3.18 9.22
N TRP A 261 -13.10 2.85 7.92
CA TRP A 261 -14.33 2.41 7.27
C TRP A 261 -14.92 1.17 7.93
N ARG A 262 -14.11 0.14 8.19
CA ARG A 262 -14.56 -1.07 8.88
C ARG A 262 -15.10 -0.74 10.26
N LEU A 263 -14.39 0.06 11.04
CA LEU A 263 -14.79 0.44 12.39
C LEU A 263 -16.04 1.32 12.43
N ALA A 264 -16.38 2.00 11.33
CA ALA A 264 -17.60 2.82 11.27
C ALA A 264 -18.90 1.99 11.23
N TRP A 265 -18.84 0.75 10.73
CA TRP A 265 -20.02 -0.13 10.67
C TRP A 265 -19.90 -1.39 11.56
N ASP A 266 -18.69 -1.86 11.86
CA ASP A 266 -18.45 -2.99 12.76
C ASP A 266 -18.32 -2.49 14.21
N ILE A 267 -19.48 -2.24 14.81
CA ILE A 267 -19.60 -1.63 16.14
C ILE A 267 -18.94 -2.51 17.22
N GLU A 268 -19.06 -3.82 17.10
CA GLU A 268 -18.47 -4.75 18.06
C GLU A 268 -16.94 -4.70 18.02
N LEU A 269 -16.34 -4.73 16.84
CA LEU A 269 -14.91 -4.57 16.65
C LEU A 269 -14.44 -3.22 17.19
N ARG A 270 -15.13 -2.13 16.87
CA ARG A 270 -14.81 -0.78 17.35
C ARG A 270 -14.79 -0.73 18.87
N HIS A 271 -15.86 -1.20 19.52
CA HIS A 271 -15.94 -1.24 20.99
C HIS A 271 -14.84 -2.12 21.61
N ARG A 272 -14.51 -3.24 20.97
CA ARG A 272 -13.43 -4.12 21.42
C ARG A 272 -12.08 -3.39 21.39
N LEU A 273 -11.74 -2.73 20.27
CA LEU A 273 -10.50 -1.95 20.15
C LEU A 273 -10.48 -0.72 21.07
N THR A 274 -11.63 -0.10 21.32
CA THR A 274 -11.75 1.03 22.26
C THR A 274 -11.48 0.61 23.69
N ARG A 275 -11.98 -0.54 24.13
CA ARG A 275 -11.83 -1.05 25.49
C ARG A 275 -10.46 -1.68 25.76
N ASP A 276 -9.92 -2.39 24.77
CA ASP A 276 -8.60 -3.06 24.90
C ASP A 276 -7.66 -2.64 23.78
N ARG A 277 -6.92 -1.57 24.04
CA ARG A 277 -5.92 -1.02 23.10
C ARG A 277 -4.74 -1.98 22.83
N LYS A 278 -4.55 -3.00 23.66
CA LYS A 278 -3.43 -3.95 23.50
C LYS A 278 -3.58 -4.83 22.27
N ILE A 279 -4.81 -5.00 21.77
CA ILE A 279 -5.07 -5.80 20.56
C ILE A 279 -4.96 -4.97 19.26
N ILE A 280 -4.78 -3.65 19.32
CA ILE A 280 -4.62 -2.81 18.11
C ILE A 280 -3.46 -3.31 17.22
N PRO A 281 -2.28 -3.67 17.73
CA PRO A 281 -1.20 -4.19 16.87
C PRO A 281 -1.58 -5.47 16.11
N THR A 282 -2.27 -6.41 16.75
CA THR A 282 -2.73 -7.64 16.07
C THR A 282 -3.88 -7.36 15.11
N ALA A 283 -4.76 -6.42 15.44
CA ALA A 283 -5.82 -5.98 14.55
C ALA A 283 -5.26 -5.31 13.27
N ILE A 284 -4.18 -4.55 13.36
CA ILE A 284 -3.50 -3.98 12.19
C ILE A 284 -2.98 -5.09 11.26
N ASP A 285 -2.35 -6.13 11.79
CA ASP A 285 -1.93 -7.27 10.99
C ASP A 285 -3.14 -8.03 10.40
N GLU A 286 -4.28 -8.07 11.09
CA GLU A 286 -5.51 -8.64 10.55
C GLU A 286 -6.14 -7.75 9.47
N PHE A 287 -6.11 -6.43 9.58
CA PHE A 287 -6.48 -5.52 8.50
C PHE A 287 -5.60 -5.75 7.27
N LEU A 288 -4.28 -5.89 7.44
CA LEU A 288 -3.35 -6.21 6.36
C LEU A 288 -3.61 -7.59 5.74
N ARG A 289 -4.02 -8.57 6.51
CA ARG A 289 -4.43 -9.87 5.99
C ARG A 289 -5.71 -9.77 5.18
N TYR A 290 -6.73 -9.17 5.78
CA TYR A 290 -8.10 -9.22 5.27
C TYR A 290 -8.31 -8.31 4.05
N TYR A 291 -7.67 -7.15 4.02
CA TYR A 291 -7.87 -6.14 2.96
C TYR A 291 -6.66 -5.91 2.07
N SER A 292 -5.49 -6.44 2.41
CA SER A 292 -4.23 -6.38 1.62
C SER A 292 -4.22 -5.35 0.49
N PRO A 293 -3.75 -4.13 0.70
CA PRO A 293 -3.88 -3.07 -0.30
C PRO A 293 -3.11 -3.35 -1.61
N ALA A 294 -2.06 -4.18 -1.56
CA ALA A 294 -1.15 -4.38 -2.68
C ALA A 294 -1.16 -5.82 -3.20
N SER A 295 -1.19 -5.94 -4.51
CA SER A 295 -0.70 -7.09 -5.27
C SER A 295 0.56 -6.67 -6.02
N VAL A 296 1.56 -7.56 -6.14
CA VAL A 296 2.85 -7.22 -6.76
C VAL A 296 3.17 -8.16 -7.91
N GLY A 297 3.70 -7.62 -8.99
CA GLY A 297 4.08 -8.37 -10.16
C GLY A 297 5.48 -8.97 -10.09
N ARG A 298 5.71 -9.92 -10.98
CA ARG A 298 7.02 -10.50 -11.29
C ARG A 298 7.17 -10.65 -12.80
N LEU A 299 8.38 -10.42 -13.29
CA LEU A 299 8.77 -10.79 -14.64
C LEU A 299 9.44 -12.17 -14.62
N ILE A 300 9.03 -13.05 -15.50
CA ILE A 300 9.60 -14.40 -15.61
C ILE A 300 10.91 -14.30 -16.42
N LYS A 301 12.02 -14.67 -15.78
CA LYS A 301 13.38 -14.48 -16.35
C LYS A 301 13.80 -15.60 -17.33
N HIS A 302 13.23 -16.78 -17.18
CA HIS A 302 13.44 -17.94 -18.02
C HIS A 302 12.25 -18.91 -17.89
N ASP A 303 12.11 -19.86 -18.80
CA ASP A 303 11.08 -20.88 -18.74
C ASP A 303 11.11 -21.60 -17.38
N VAL A 304 9.96 -21.65 -16.70
CA VAL A 304 9.82 -22.24 -15.36
C VAL A 304 8.46 -22.90 -15.22
N THR A 305 8.38 -23.91 -14.35
CA THR A 305 7.11 -24.55 -13.98
C THR A 305 6.84 -24.32 -12.50
N VAL A 306 5.68 -23.73 -12.17
CA VAL A 306 5.22 -23.53 -10.80
C VAL A 306 3.92 -24.30 -10.61
N CYS A 307 3.88 -25.18 -9.63
CA CYS A 307 2.70 -26.03 -9.34
C CYS A 307 2.13 -26.74 -10.59
N GLY A 308 3.02 -27.22 -11.48
CA GLY A 308 2.64 -27.90 -12.71
C GLY A 308 2.22 -26.98 -13.86
N VAL A 309 2.20 -25.65 -13.66
CA VAL A 309 1.88 -24.66 -14.69
C VAL A 309 3.16 -24.19 -15.37
N PRO A 310 3.36 -24.51 -16.67
CA PRO A 310 4.52 -24.02 -17.42
C PRO A 310 4.36 -22.55 -17.80
N MET A 311 5.34 -21.75 -17.46
CA MET A 311 5.41 -20.33 -17.75
C MET A 311 6.62 -20.04 -18.63
N LYS A 312 6.52 -19.03 -19.49
CA LYS A 312 7.56 -18.67 -20.44
C LYS A 312 8.29 -17.41 -20.02
N GLU A 313 9.57 -17.34 -20.40
CA GLU A 313 10.38 -16.14 -20.30
C GLU A 313 9.65 -14.94 -20.88
N GLY A 314 9.73 -13.78 -20.20
CA GLY A 314 9.09 -12.53 -20.59
C GLY A 314 7.62 -12.41 -20.24
N GLN A 315 6.96 -13.45 -19.73
CA GLN A 315 5.59 -13.35 -19.21
C GLN A 315 5.59 -12.69 -17.82
N TYR A 316 4.42 -12.17 -17.44
CA TYR A 316 4.18 -11.55 -16.15
C TYR A 316 3.39 -12.48 -15.22
N LEU A 317 3.68 -12.42 -13.94
CA LEU A 317 2.97 -13.14 -12.89
C LEU A 317 2.60 -12.18 -11.75
N MET A 318 1.31 -12.03 -11.48
CA MET A 318 0.78 -11.26 -10.34
C MET A 318 0.64 -12.13 -9.10
N LEU A 319 1.18 -11.67 -7.99
CA LEU A 319 1.06 -12.29 -6.67
C LEU A 319 -0.13 -11.65 -5.95
N MET A 320 -1.26 -12.35 -5.94
CA MET A 320 -2.54 -11.84 -5.45
C MET A 320 -2.63 -11.98 -3.92
N ALA A 321 -1.91 -11.12 -3.20
CA ALA A 321 -1.89 -11.14 -1.73
C ALA A 321 -3.30 -11.06 -1.09
N PRO A 322 -4.26 -10.24 -1.56
CA PRO A 322 -5.60 -10.22 -0.98
C PRO A 322 -6.36 -11.56 -1.10
N ILE A 323 -6.06 -12.36 -2.12
CA ILE A 323 -6.62 -13.70 -2.29
C ILE A 323 -5.83 -14.73 -1.48
N ALA A 324 -4.50 -14.72 -1.60
CA ALA A 324 -3.62 -15.65 -0.91
C ALA A 324 -3.71 -15.56 0.63
N ASN A 325 -3.95 -14.38 1.17
CA ASN A 325 -4.17 -14.15 2.59
C ASN A 325 -5.51 -14.72 3.12
N ARG A 326 -6.33 -15.27 2.23
CA ARG A 326 -7.56 -15.99 2.56
C ARG A 326 -7.51 -17.46 2.20
N ASP A 327 -6.32 -18.02 2.01
CA ASP A 327 -6.11 -19.42 1.75
C ASP A 327 -6.46 -20.28 2.98
N PRO A 328 -7.48 -21.15 2.91
CA PRO A 328 -7.92 -21.96 4.04
C PRO A 328 -6.88 -22.99 4.48
N ARG A 329 -5.89 -23.31 3.63
CA ARG A 329 -4.76 -24.19 3.97
C ARG A 329 -3.85 -23.57 5.05
N ILE A 330 -3.88 -22.20 5.18
CA ILE A 330 -3.00 -21.45 6.08
C ILE A 330 -3.77 -20.69 7.15
N PHE A 331 -4.95 -20.16 6.80
CA PHE A 331 -5.75 -19.33 7.71
C PHE A 331 -7.08 -20.03 8.05
N PRO A 332 -7.21 -20.60 9.26
CA PRO A 332 -8.52 -21.05 9.75
C PRO A 332 -9.52 -19.88 9.75
N TYR A 333 -10.75 -20.15 9.30
CA TYR A 333 -11.79 -19.14 9.14
C TYR A 333 -11.30 -17.93 8.33
N PRO A 334 -10.90 -18.13 7.06
CA PRO A 334 -10.19 -17.12 6.27
C PRO A 334 -11.02 -15.86 6.01
N ASP A 335 -12.35 -16.01 5.93
CA ASP A 335 -13.31 -14.92 5.65
C ASP A 335 -13.86 -14.25 6.92
N THR A 336 -13.40 -14.70 8.09
CA THR A 336 -13.71 -14.05 9.36
C THR A 336 -12.57 -13.11 9.75
N PHE A 337 -12.91 -11.85 10.06
CA PHE A 337 -11.99 -10.89 10.64
C PHE A 337 -11.80 -11.19 12.13
N ILE A 338 -10.58 -11.55 12.53
CA ILE A 338 -10.24 -11.92 13.91
C ILE A 338 -9.15 -10.96 14.40
N ALA A 339 -9.53 -9.92 15.14
CA ALA A 339 -8.64 -8.83 15.56
C ALA A 339 -7.38 -9.27 16.33
N ASP A 340 -7.45 -10.38 17.03
CA ASP A 340 -6.34 -10.96 17.78
C ASP A 340 -5.82 -12.27 17.17
N ARG A 341 -5.97 -12.46 15.85
CA ARG A 341 -5.46 -13.63 15.13
C ARG A 341 -3.98 -13.85 15.42
N SER A 342 -3.66 -15.04 15.91
CA SER A 342 -2.28 -15.46 16.18
C SER A 342 -2.14 -16.97 15.96
N PRO A 343 -1.18 -17.45 15.16
CA PRO A 343 -0.27 -16.65 14.33
C PRO A 343 -0.99 -15.99 13.14
N ASN A 344 -0.49 -14.83 12.67
CA ASN A 344 -0.98 -14.15 11.49
C ASN A 344 0.18 -13.96 10.48
N LYS A 345 0.35 -14.94 9.59
CA LYS A 345 1.46 -14.98 8.61
C LYS A 345 1.06 -14.33 7.28
N HIS A 346 0.37 -13.19 7.32
CA HIS A 346 -0.11 -12.52 6.12
C HIS A 346 1.02 -12.05 5.18
N LEU A 347 0.70 -11.95 3.89
CA LEU A 347 1.57 -11.48 2.81
C LEU A 347 1.39 -9.99 2.47
N GLY A 348 0.54 -9.27 3.20
CA GLY A 348 0.23 -7.86 2.94
C GLY A 348 1.43 -6.91 3.03
N LEU A 349 2.56 -7.36 3.60
CA LEU A 349 3.84 -6.65 3.62
C LEU A 349 4.94 -7.39 2.87
N GLY A 350 4.56 -8.28 1.97
CA GLY A 350 5.50 -9.13 1.25
C GLY A 350 6.22 -10.15 2.14
N ALA A 351 7.11 -10.91 1.55
CA ALA A 351 7.94 -11.92 2.22
C ALA A 351 9.32 -12.03 1.56
N ALA A 352 10.18 -12.89 2.11
CA ALA A 352 11.55 -13.16 1.65
C ALA A 352 12.40 -11.87 1.58
N VAL A 353 13.26 -11.76 0.57
CA VAL A 353 14.24 -10.66 0.45
C VAL A 353 13.57 -9.30 0.23
N HIS A 354 12.42 -9.27 -0.43
CA HIS A 354 11.64 -8.05 -0.71
C HIS A 354 10.56 -7.73 0.34
N ARG A 355 10.68 -8.27 1.55
CA ARG A 355 9.79 -7.86 2.63
C ARG A 355 9.81 -6.34 2.79
N CYS A 356 8.62 -5.74 2.94
CA CYS A 356 8.43 -4.29 3.02
C CYS A 356 9.44 -3.62 3.96
N LEU A 357 10.15 -2.60 3.44
CA LEU A 357 11.09 -1.78 4.20
C LEU A 357 10.38 -0.99 5.29
N GLY A 358 9.22 -0.40 4.96
CA GLY A 358 8.40 0.44 5.83
C GLY A 358 7.50 -0.34 6.79
N ALA A 359 7.67 -1.67 6.94
CA ALA A 359 6.76 -2.50 7.75
C ALA A 359 6.60 -2.05 9.21
N HIS A 360 7.64 -1.48 9.82
CA HIS A 360 7.57 -0.94 11.17
C HIS A 360 6.93 0.44 11.20
N VAL A 361 7.24 1.29 10.23
CA VAL A 361 6.65 2.63 10.08
C VAL A 361 5.13 2.51 9.94
N LEU A 362 4.65 1.73 8.97
CA LEU A 362 3.23 1.51 8.72
C LEU A 362 2.46 1.03 9.97
N ARG A 363 3.05 0.08 10.73
CA ARG A 363 2.41 -0.42 11.96
C ARG A 363 2.33 0.63 13.06
N VAL A 364 3.39 1.41 13.24
CA VAL A 364 3.44 2.48 14.25
C VAL A 364 2.47 3.60 13.87
N GLU A 365 2.46 4.03 12.62
CA GLU A 365 1.50 5.01 12.10
C GLU A 365 0.06 4.57 12.32
N SER A 366 -0.29 3.40 11.79
CA SER A 366 -1.66 2.86 11.90
C SER A 366 -2.08 2.69 13.37
N LYS A 367 -1.15 2.24 14.24
CA LYS A 367 -1.40 2.12 15.67
C LYS A 367 -1.73 3.46 16.30
N ILE A 368 -0.91 4.50 16.04
CA ILE A 368 -1.11 5.83 16.62
C ILE A 368 -2.41 6.43 16.12
N VAL A 369 -2.71 6.32 14.83
CA VAL A 369 -3.97 6.80 14.27
C VAL A 369 -5.16 6.15 14.96
N LEU A 370 -5.19 4.81 15.05
CA LEU A 370 -6.30 4.11 15.68
C LEU A 370 -6.43 4.43 17.19
N GLU A 371 -5.30 4.55 17.89
CA GLU A 371 -5.31 4.93 19.31
C GLU A 371 -5.91 6.31 19.53
N GLU A 372 -5.42 7.33 18.81
CA GLU A 372 -5.88 8.71 18.97
C GLU A 372 -7.31 8.89 18.46
N PHE A 373 -7.62 8.34 17.27
CA PHE A 373 -8.95 8.46 16.69
C PHE A 373 -10.03 7.85 17.60
N LEU A 374 -9.83 6.60 18.06
CA LEU A 374 -10.77 5.94 18.97
C LEU A 374 -10.79 6.54 20.38
N THR A 375 -9.79 7.33 20.78
CA THR A 375 -9.79 8.08 22.02
C THR A 375 -10.66 9.33 21.91
N ARG A 376 -10.53 10.04 20.78
CA ARG A 376 -11.20 11.32 20.54
C ARG A 376 -12.63 11.14 20.00
N ILE A 377 -12.84 10.11 19.19
CA ILE A 377 -14.10 9.80 18.50
C ILE A 377 -14.40 8.31 18.70
N PRO A 378 -14.77 7.89 19.94
CA PRO A 378 -15.03 6.46 20.23
C PRO A 378 -16.28 5.94 19.55
N GLU A 379 -17.27 6.81 19.27
CA GLU A 379 -18.52 6.48 18.61
C GLU A 379 -18.65 7.27 17.31
N PHE A 380 -18.75 6.55 16.21
CA PHE A 380 -18.96 7.11 14.87
C PHE A 380 -19.60 6.08 13.95
N GLU A 381 -20.29 6.54 12.93
CA GLU A 381 -20.90 5.67 11.92
C GLU A 381 -20.73 6.25 10.51
N LEU A 382 -20.97 5.44 9.48
CA LEU A 382 -20.98 5.93 8.10
C LEU A 382 -22.08 6.96 7.90
N ASP A 383 -21.78 8.07 7.25
CA ASP A 383 -22.78 9.05 6.83
C ASP A 383 -23.69 8.45 5.76
N ARG A 384 -24.92 8.13 6.10
CA ARG A 384 -25.90 7.48 5.21
C ARG A 384 -26.31 8.35 4.02
N THR A 385 -25.96 9.64 4.03
CA THR A 385 -26.25 10.58 2.93
C THR A 385 -25.17 10.55 1.85
N LYS A 386 -24.02 9.89 2.10
CA LYS A 386 -22.86 9.79 1.21
C LYS A 386 -22.41 8.33 1.08
N GLN A 387 -21.97 7.95 -0.10
CA GLN A 387 -21.45 6.59 -0.32
C GLN A 387 -19.95 6.55 -0.04
N PRO A 388 -19.49 5.61 0.81
CA PRO A 388 -18.06 5.27 0.87
C PRO A 388 -17.59 4.80 -0.50
N ARG A 389 -16.33 5.05 -0.84
CA ARG A 389 -15.81 4.70 -2.16
C ARG A 389 -14.50 3.94 -2.05
N TRP A 390 -14.48 2.73 -2.60
CA TRP A 390 -13.27 2.00 -2.87
C TRP A 390 -12.50 2.65 -4.02
N THR A 391 -11.20 2.73 -3.90
CA THR A 391 -10.29 3.16 -4.96
C THR A 391 -9.53 1.95 -5.44
N SER A 392 -9.53 1.75 -6.75
CA SER A 392 -8.79 0.70 -7.45
C SER A 392 -7.60 1.31 -8.20
N GLY A 393 -6.70 0.49 -8.62
CA GLY A 393 -5.44 0.84 -9.26
C GLY A 393 -4.40 -0.22 -8.91
N GLN A 394 -3.13 0.11 -8.90
CA GLN A 394 -2.08 -0.80 -8.39
C GLN A 394 -2.29 -1.15 -6.91
N LEU A 395 -2.89 -0.22 -6.18
CA LEU A 395 -3.20 -0.36 -4.77
C LEU A 395 -4.70 -0.16 -4.55
N GLY A 396 -5.31 -1.06 -3.77
CA GLY A 396 -6.74 -1.02 -3.48
C GLY A 396 -7.03 -0.67 -2.03
N GLY A 397 -8.10 0.08 -1.79
CA GLY A 397 -8.57 0.44 -0.45
C GLY A 397 -9.59 1.55 -0.47
N MET A 398 -10.11 1.91 0.69
CA MET A 398 -11.07 3.00 0.78
C MET A 398 -10.41 4.33 0.44
N GLY A 399 -10.96 5.05 -0.53
CA GLY A 399 -10.53 6.38 -0.95
C GLY A 399 -11.45 7.51 -0.49
N SER A 400 -12.64 7.15 0.07
CA SER A 400 -13.56 8.07 0.73
C SER A 400 -14.31 7.31 1.81
N VAL A 401 -14.33 7.85 3.02
CA VAL A 401 -14.98 7.28 4.21
C VAL A 401 -15.76 8.38 4.94
N PRO A 402 -16.92 8.78 4.41
CA PRO A 402 -17.77 9.75 5.06
C PRO A 402 -18.32 9.20 6.37
N ILE A 403 -18.08 9.91 7.47
CA ILE A 403 -18.53 9.53 8.81
C ILE A 403 -19.26 10.68 9.50
N VAL A 404 -20.13 10.30 10.46
CA VAL A 404 -20.77 11.21 11.40
C VAL A 404 -20.50 10.73 12.83
N PHE A 405 -20.41 11.68 13.75
CA PHE A 405 -20.12 11.43 15.17
C PHE A 405 -20.64 12.61 16.01
N GLU A 406 -20.71 12.44 17.33
CA GLU A 406 -21.04 13.55 18.24
C GLU A 406 -19.89 14.57 18.25
N PRO A 407 -20.16 15.86 18.01
CA PRO A 407 -19.14 16.92 18.10
C PRO A 407 -18.41 16.88 19.44
N GLY A 408 -17.09 17.04 19.38
CA GLY A 408 -16.23 17.08 20.55
C GLY A 408 -15.43 18.39 20.63
N GLU A 409 -14.67 18.55 21.70
CA GLU A 409 -13.81 19.72 21.91
C GLU A 409 -12.43 19.53 21.28
N ARG A 410 -11.83 20.60 20.84
CA ARG A 410 -10.42 20.63 20.41
C ARG A 410 -9.50 20.45 21.61
N LEU A 411 -8.38 19.73 21.45
CA LEU A 411 -7.34 19.63 22.46
C LEU A 411 -6.48 20.88 22.55
N SER A 412 -6.32 21.62 21.46
CA SER A 412 -5.50 22.82 21.40
C SER A 412 -6.24 23.96 20.72
N ALA A 413 -6.16 25.15 21.33
CA ALA A 413 -6.58 26.40 20.72
C ALA A 413 -5.48 26.99 19.80
N GLU A 414 -4.24 26.49 19.89
CA GLU A 414 -3.13 26.93 19.06
C GLU A 414 -3.29 26.43 17.62
N PRO A 415 -2.85 27.23 16.63
CA PRO A 415 -2.87 26.76 15.24
C PRO A 415 -1.97 25.52 15.07
N PRO A 416 -2.36 24.56 14.23
CA PRO A 416 -1.54 23.38 13.96
C PRO A 416 -0.23 23.77 13.26
N ASN A 417 0.74 22.86 13.30
CA ASN A 417 1.99 23.04 12.55
C ASN A 417 1.74 23.21 11.04
N ALA A 418 2.75 23.70 10.32
CA ALA A 418 2.63 24.05 8.91
C ALA A 418 2.11 22.90 8.04
N GLY A 419 2.59 21.66 8.26
CA GLY A 419 2.17 20.50 7.48
C GLY A 419 0.67 20.19 7.63
N VAL A 420 0.18 20.14 8.86
CA VAL A 420 -1.25 19.91 9.14
C VAL A 420 -2.10 21.08 8.63
N ARG A 421 -1.68 22.31 8.86
CA ARG A 421 -2.41 23.51 8.41
C ARG A 421 -2.59 23.49 6.88
N THR A 422 -1.51 23.31 6.13
CA THR A 422 -1.57 23.26 4.66
C THR A 422 -2.50 22.15 4.17
N TRP A 423 -2.52 21.02 4.87
CA TRP A 423 -3.46 19.94 4.52
C TRP A 423 -4.92 20.32 4.78
N LEU A 424 -5.22 20.89 5.95
CA LEU A 424 -6.58 21.31 6.29
C LEU A 424 -7.11 22.38 5.32
N GLU A 425 -6.27 23.33 4.93
CA GLU A 425 -6.60 24.33 3.91
C GLU A 425 -6.93 23.68 2.55
N HIS A 426 -6.14 22.67 2.16
CA HIS A 426 -6.35 21.93 0.90
C HIS A 426 -7.59 21.04 0.92
N ALA A 427 -7.90 20.41 2.04
CA ALA A 427 -9.04 19.50 2.18
C ALA A 427 -10.39 20.22 2.34
N MET A 428 -10.38 21.50 2.75
CA MET A 428 -11.58 22.33 2.92
C MET A 428 -11.88 23.24 1.72
N ALA A 429 -10.95 23.37 0.77
CA ALA A 429 -11.12 24.09 -0.50
C ALA A 429 -11.80 23.21 -1.56
#